data_01692f1a647f52e26eb12595c4ae2c97
#
_entry.id   01692f1a647f52e26eb12595c4ae2c97
#
_cell.length_a   1.000
_cell.length_b   1.000
_cell.length_c   1.000
_cell.angle_alpha   90.00
_cell.angle_beta   90.00
_cell.angle_gamma   90.00
#
_symmetry.space_group_name_H-M   'P 1'
#
loop_
_entity.id
_entity.type
_entity.pdbx_description
1 polymer ?
#
loop_
_entity_poly.entity_id
_entity_poly.type
_entity_poly.pdbx_seq_one_letter_code
_entity_poly.pdbx_strand_id
1 'polypeptide(L)'
;GQGLTAAHQAQWLYECALVGVPGVFNMVGLVLTGGAVQKFGTPEQQAKHLNATLRADHVWCQLFSEPGAGSDLGSLSTKAERDGDRYIVNGQKVWCSGGRYSNWGILMARTNADAPKHEGISFFLLDMSLPGIEIRPLKQMTGEAEFDEVFFTDVEMPAEALLGPLHGGWGVGMAVLTSERGHIGTSVISLERRLDSISRLAEGRDLSPTERQEIVKLLSKGMAYKAMAQRQG
;
A
#
# COMPACT_ATOMS: atom_id res chain seq x y z
N GLY A 1 5.28 8.37 18.38
CA GLY A 1 4.36 9.39 18.13
C GLY A 1 3.80 10.12 19.34
N GLN A 2 2.77 10.89 19.08
CA GLN A 2 2.06 11.73 20.07
C GLN A 2 1.06 10.92 20.94
N GLY A 3 1.00 9.59 20.81
CA GLY A 3 0.02 8.78 21.54
C GLY A 3 -1.43 8.99 21.08
N LEU A 4 -1.63 9.56 19.89
CA LEU A 4 -2.95 9.82 19.34
C LEU A 4 -3.61 8.51 18.86
N THR A 5 -4.94 8.47 18.95
CA THR A 5 -5.76 7.32 18.54
C THR A 5 -6.07 7.33 17.05
N ALA A 6 -6.59 6.23 16.52
CA ALA A 6 -7.11 6.15 15.15
C ALA A 6 -8.17 7.22 14.85
N ALA A 7 -9.00 7.59 15.83
CA ALA A 7 -9.99 8.66 15.70
C ALA A 7 -9.34 10.03 15.41
N HIS A 8 -8.23 10.34 16.06
CA HIS A 8 -7.48 11.59 15.76
C HIS A 8 -6.90 11.56 14.35
N GLN A 9 -6.38 10.41 13.90
CA GLN A 9 -5.88 10.25 12.53
C GLN A 9 -7.00 10.43 11.51
N ALA A 10 -8.15 9.82 11.74
CA ALA A 10 -9.32 9.97 10.88
C ALA A 10 -9.78 11.43 10.79
N GLN A 11 -9.85 12.15 11.93
CA GLN A 11 -10.19 13.57 11.94
C GLN A 11 -9.16 14.41 11.19
N TRP A 12 -7.86 14.16 11.38
CA TRP A 12 -6.81 14.87 10.65
C TRP A 12 -6.93 14.66 9.13
N LEU A 13 -7.15 13.42 8.68
CA LEU A 13 -7.36 13.11 7.26
C LEU A 13 -8.62 13.81 6.72
N TYR A 14 -9.68 13.88 7.54
CA TYR A 14 -10.91 14.60 7.20
C TYR A 14 -10.62 16.09 6.94
N GLU A 15 -9.94 16.77 7.88
CA GLU A 15 -9.59 18.18 7.74
C GLU A 15 -8.67 18.44 6.53
N CYS A 16 -7.68 17.57 6.31
CA CYS A 16 -6.81 17.65 5.12
C CYS A 16 -7.63 17.54 3.81
N ALA A 17 -8.58 16.62 3.78
CA ALA A 17 -9.44 16.44 2.60
C ALA A 17 -10.38 17.65 2.39
N LEU A 18 -10.91 18.25 3.46
CA LEU A 18 -11.78 19.45 3.37
C LEU A 18 -11.07 20.63 2.71
N VAL A 19 -9.80 20.87 3.04
CA VAL A 19 -9.03 22.00 2.47
C VAL A 19 -8.27 21.62 1.19
N GLY A 20 -8.38 20.37 0.73
CA GLY A 20 -7.78 19.91 -0.51
C GLY A 20 -6.26 19.75 -0.44
N VAL A 21 -5.72 19.33 0.70
CA VAL A 21 -4.29 18.98 0.82
C VAL A 21 -3.97 17.93 -0.25
N PRO A 22 -2.89 18.11 -1.03
CA PRO A 22 -2.44 17.12 -2.00
C PRO A 22 -2.20 15.75 -1.35
N GLY A 23 -2.46 14.67 -2.10
CA GLY A 23 -2.16 13.31 -1.65
C GLY A 23 -0.70 13.15 -1.27
N VAL A 24 -0.44 12.33 -0.25
CA VAL A 24 0.91 12.08 0.24
C VAL A 24 1.61 11.14 -0.74
N PHE A 25 2.77 11.54 -1.25
CA PHE A 25 3.56 10.74 -2.20
C PHE A 25 3.97 9.38 -1.61
N ASN A 26 4.43 9.35 -0.35
CA ASN A 26 4.91 8.15 0.33
C ASN A 26 3.79 7.37 1.06
N MET A 27 2.66 7.12 0.39
CA MET A 27 1.52 6.42 0.98
C MET A 27 1.86 5.02 1.49
N VAL A 28 2.61 4.23 0.70
CA VAL A 28 3.05 2.89 1.10
C VAL A 28 3.89 2.96 2.37
N GLY A 29 4.79 3.93 2.47
CA GLY A 29 5.61 4.15 3.66
C GLY A 29 4.80 4.50 4.89
N LEU A 30 3.94 5.51 4.78
CA LEU A 30 3.22 6.07 5.92
C LEU A 30 2.07 5.19 6.41
N VAL A 31 1.32 4.59 5.47
CA VAL A 31 0.11 3.83 5.80
C VAL A 31 0.41 2.35 6.05
N LEU A 32 1.22 1.75 5.19
CA LEU A 32 1.45 0.31 5.20
C LEU A 32 2.71 -0.06 6.00
N THR A 33 3.86 0.48 5.57
CA THR A 33 5.15 0.11 6.15
C THR A 33 5.31 0.60 7.58
N GLY A 34 4.94 1.86 7.86
CA GLY A 34 5.07 2.45 9.20
C GLY A 34 4.36 1.63 10.26
N GLY A 35 3.11 1.22 10.00
CA GLY A 35 2.33 0.36 10.90
C GLY A 35 2.92 -1.04 11.05
N ALA A 36 3.42 -1.63 9.96
CA ALA A 36 4.05 -2.95 9.99
C ALA A 36 5.36 -2.92 10.80
N VAL A 37 6.24 -1.95 10.56
CA VAL A 37 7.50 -1.77 11.30
C VAL A 37 7.24 -1.50 12.78
N GLN A 38 6.24 -0.69 13.11
CA GLN A 38 5.87 -0.39 14.49
C GLN A 38 5.38 -1.64 15.25
N LYS A 39 4.66 -2.54 14.57
CA LYS A 39 4.06 -3.73 15.18
C LYS A 39 5.00 -4.93 15.21
N PHE A 40 5.78 -5.15 14.16
CA PHE A 40 6.55 -6.37 13.95
C PHE A 40 8.07 -6.14 13.90
N GLY A 41 8.51 -4.89 13.81
CA GLY A 41 9.92 -4.53 13.70
C GLY A 41 10.67 -4.60 15.02
N THR A 42 11.96 -4.94 14.94
CA THR A 42 12.89 -4.81 16.08
C THR A 42 13.10 -3.33 16.45
N PRO A 43 13.60 -3.03 17.65
CA PRO A 43 13.93 -1.64 18.02
C PRO A 43 14.89 -0.96 17.02
N GLU A 44 15.85 -1.70 16.45
CA GLU A 44 16.80 -1.22 15.45
C GLU A 44 16.09 -0.87 14.14
N GLN A 45 15.19 -1.75 13.65
CA GLN A 45 14.38 -1.50 12.47
C GLN A 45 13.46 -0.30 12.67
N GLN A 46 12.82 -0.17 13.83
CA GLN A 46 11.99 0.99 14.16
C GLN A 46 12.81 2.29 14.17
N ALA A 47 13.98 2.28 14.80
CA ALA A 47 14.87 3.44 14.84
C ALA A 47 15.37 3.84 13.43
N LYS A 48 15.71 2.86 12.61
CA LYS A 48 16.21 3.06 11.24
C LYS A 48 15.12 3.62 10.32
N HIS A 49 13.90 3.09 10.39
CA HIS A 49 12.91 3.32 9.33
C HIS A 49 11.81 4.32 9.69
N LEU A 50 11.31 4.38 10.93
CA LEU A 50 10.10 5.17 11.22
C LEU A 50 10.29 6.67 10.96
N ASN A 51 11.32 7.30 11.53
CA ASN A 51 11.56 8.73 11.32
C ASN A 51 11.98 9.05 9.88
N ALA A 52 12.77 8.19 9.26
CA ALA A 52 13.18 8.35 7.87
C ALA A 52 11.98 8.29 6.90
N THR A 53 11.00 7.41 7.18
CA THR A 53 9.74 7.33 6.42
C THR A 53 8.91 8.60 6.57
N LEU A 54 8.79 9.14 7.80
CA LEU A 54 8.06 10.39 8.05
C LEU A 54 8.66 11.61 7.35
N ARG A 55 9.98 11.65 7.18
CA ARG A 55 10.70 12.72 6.47
C ARG A 55 10.79 12.50 4.96
N ALA A 56 10.28 11.37 4.46
CA ALA A 56 10.44 10.90 3.09
C ALA A 56 11.91 10.66 2.66
N ASP A 57 12.83 10.44 3.61
CA ASP A 57 14.17 9.91 3.34
C ASP A 57 14.07 8.45 2.89
N HIS A 58 13.10 7.70 3.44
CA HIS A 58 12.70 6.37 2.99
C HIS A 58 11.35 6.45 2.28
N VAL A 59 11.37 6.25 0.97
CA VAL A 59 10.20 6.14 0.10
C VAL A 59 9.99 4.68 -0.26
N TRP A 60 8.78 4.18 -0.10
CA TRP A 60 8.48 2.75 -0.12
C TRP A 60 7.58 2.34 -1.29
N CYS A 61 7.86 1.18 -1.88
CA CYS A 61 6.93 0.47 -2.75
C CYS A 61 6.51 -0.87 -2.16
N GLN A 62 5.40 -1.40 -2.67
CA GLN A 62 4.86 -2.70 -2.27
C GLN A 62 5.22 -3.76 -3.31
N LEU A 63 5.94 -4.80 -2.87
CA LEU A 63 6.48 -5.89 -3.69
C LEU A 63 5.77 -7.20 -3.34
N PHE A 64 4.47 -7.29 -3.63
CA PHE A 64 3.62 -8.43 -3.27
C PHE A 64 3.23 -9.25 -4.50
N SER A 65 2.46 -8.66 -5.41
CA SER A 65 1.89 -9.33 -6.57
C SER A 65 2.95 -9.81 -7.56
N GLU A 66 2.67 -10.93 -8.20
CA GLU A 66 3.49 -11.51 -9.28
C GLU A 66 2.60 -11.77 -10.51
N PRO A 67 3.17 -11.99 -11.71
CA PRO A 67 2.38 -12.32 -12.90
C PRO A 67 1.43 -13.50 -12.69
N GLY A 68 1.83 -14.47 -11.88
CA GLY A 68 1.03 -15.67 -11.55
C GLY A 68 0.34 -15.61 -10.18
N ALA A 69 0.51 -14.56 -9.38
CA ALA A 69 0.01 -14.49 -8.00
C ALA A 69 -0.47 -13.07 -7.66
N GLY A 70 -1.71 -12.79 -7.99
CA GLY A 70 -2.43 -11.56 -7.64
C GLY A 70 -3.45 -11.82 -6.54
N SER A 71 -4.70 -12.12 -6.90
CA SER A 71 -5.76 -12.47 -5.94
C SER A 71 -5.40 -13.69 -5.10
N ASP A 72 -4.67 -14.65 -5.67
CA ASP A 72 -4.07 -15.76 -4.95
C ASP A 72 -2.63 -15.45 -4.55
N LEU A 73 -2.45 -14.44 -3.69
CA LEU A 73 -1.13 -14.00 -3.24
C LEU A 73 -0.33 -15.10 -2.54
N GLY A 74 -1.00 -16.05 -1.88
CA GLY A 74 -0.35 -17.20 -1.25
C GLY A 74 0.43 -18.09 -2.23
N SER A 75 0.16 -18.00 -3.55
CA SER A 75 0.89 -18.72 -4.61
C SER A 75 2.14 -17.99 -5.11
N LEU A 76 2.58 -16.92 -4.43
CA LEU A 76 3.81 -16.23 -4.83
C LEU A 76 5.00 -17.18 -4.91
N SER A 77 5.86 -16.94 -5.92
CA SER A 77 6.98 -17.78 -6.30
C SER A 77 8.36 -17.13 -6.14
N THR A 78 8.42 -15.80 -5.98
CA THR A 78 9.68 -15.09 -5.64
C THR A 78 10.30 -15.74 -4.41
N LYS A 79 11.53 -16.22 -4.54
CA LYS A 79 12.25 -16.94 -3.48
C LYS A 79 13.18 -16.00 -2.71
N ALA A 80 13.38 -16.31 -1.43
CA ALA A 80 14.41 -15.73 -0.60
C ALA A 80 15.08 -16.89 0.14
N GLU A 81 16.15 -17.42 -0.42
CA GLU A 81 16.89 -18.58 0.11
C GLU A 81 17.99 -18.10 1.06
N ARG A 82 18.04 -18.68 2.27
CA ARG A 82 19.02 -18.25 3.27
C ARG A 82 20.41 -18.76 2.93
N ASP A 83 21.39 -17.86 2.92
CA ASP A 83 22.82 -18.14 2.76
C ASP A 83 23.60 -17.40 3.88
N GLY A 84 23.88 -18.08 4.95
CA GLY A 84 24.59 -17.52 6.11
C GLY A 84 23.82 -16.37 6.77
N ASP A 85 24.38 -15.18 6.68
CA ASP A 85 23.85 -13.91 7.25
C ASP A 85 23.03 -13.08 6.26
N ARG A 86 22.70 -13.66 5.11
CA ARG A 86 21.92 -13.00 4.04
C ARG A 86 20.86 -13.93 3.47
N TYR A 87 19.99 -13.37 2.62
CA TYR A 87 19.06 -14.08 1.75
C TYR A 87 19.40 -13.77 0.29
N ILE A 88 19.40 -14.79 -0.55
CA ILE A 88 19.50 -14.64 -2.00
C ILE A 88 18.09 -14.59 -2.57
N VAL A 89 17.74 -13.45 -3.16
CA VAL A 89 16.39 -13.21 -3.68
C VAL A 89 16.36 -13.35 -5.20
N ASN A 90 15.45 -14.19 -5.69
CA ASN A 90 15.22 -14.43 -7.11
C ASN A 90 13.72 -14.43 -7.41
N GLY A 91 13.30 -13.74 -8.48
CA GLY A 91 11.91 -13.70 -8.91
C GLY A 91 11.50 -12.40 -9.56
N GLN A 92 10.19 -12.16 -9.59
CA GLN A 92 9.60 -11.00 -10.23
C GLN A 92 8.37 -10.53 -9.45
N LYS A 93 8.24 -9.21 -9.30
CA LYS A 93 7.04 -8.55 -8.79
C LYS A 93 6.44 -7.65 -9.86
N VAL A 94 5.12 -7.48 -9.82
CA VAL A 94 4.36 -6.69 -10.79
C VAL A 94 3.34 -5.81 -10.06
N TRP A 95 2.89 -4.77 -10.73
CA TRP A 95 1.95 -3.78 -10.17
C TRP A 95 2.53 -3.03 -8.97
N CYS A 96 3.85 -2.81 -8.98
CA CYS A 96 4.54 -2.09 -7.92
C CYS A 96 4.33 -0.59 -8.10
N SER A 97 3.41 0.02 -7.34
CA SER A 97 3.15 1.46 -7.42
C SER A 97 4.38 2.26 -7.05
N GLY A 98 4.87 3.08 -7.99
CA GLY A 98 5.99 3.99 -7.77
C GLY A 98 7.33 3.31 -7.48
N GLY A 99 7.53 2.06 -7.90
CA GLY A 99 8.75 1.29 -7.65
C GLY A 99 10.03 2.03 -8.05
N ARG A 100 10.02 2.69 -9.22
CA ARG A 100 11.16 3.48 -9.75
C ARG A 100 11.50 4.72 -8.93
N TYR A 101 10.59 5.18 -8.08
CA TYR A 101 10.79 6.36 -7.22
C TYR A 101 11.07 5.99 -5.78
N SER A 102 11.04 4.68 -5.47
CA SER A 102 11.21 4.15 -4.13
C SER A 102 12.64 3.68 -3.91
N ASN A 103 13.20 4.01 -2.74
CA ASN A 103 14.51 3.50 -2.31
C ASN A 103 14.38 2.34 -1.33
N TRP A 104 13.15 2.02 -0.89
CA TRP A 104 12.82 0.87 -0.06
C TRP A 104 11.58 0.14 -0.57
N GLY A 105 11.53 -1.18 -0.32
CA GLY A 105 10.37 -2.01 -0.66
C GLY A 105 9.93 -2.89 0.51
N ILE A 106 8.63 -3.11 0.66
CA ILE A 106 8.10 -4.19 1.49
C ILE A 106 7.91 -5.41 0.61
N LEU A 107 8.71 -6.45 0.86
CA LEU A 107 8.75 -7.65 0.02
C LEU A 107 8.13 -8.85 0.73
N MET A 108 7.21 -9.55 0.06
CA MET A 108 6.80 -10.90 0.42
C MET A 108 7.51 -11.91 -0.49
N ALA A 109 8.23 -12.86 0.11
CA ALA A 109 8.95 -13.88 -0.63
C ALA A 109 8.85 -15.25 0.05
N ARG A 110 9.01 -16.31 -0.75
CA ARG A 110 8.99 -17.70 -0.29
C ARG A 110 10.34 -18.08 0.29
N THR A 111 10.34 -18.39 1.58
CA THR A 111 11.52 -18.84 2.32
C THR A 111 11.50 -20.33 2.65
N ASN A 112 10.34 -20.99 2.47
CA ASN A 112 10.20 -22.45 2.54
C ASN A 112 9.23 -22.94 1.44
N ALA A 113 9.77 -23.63 0.44
CA ALA A 113 8.99 -24.12 -0.69
C ALA A 113 8.17 -25.38 -0.34
N ASP A 114 8.59 -26.14 0.67
CA ASP A 114 7.96 -27.42 1.06
C ASP A 114 6.81 -27.21 2.06
N ALA A 115 6.69 -26.00 2.62
CA ALA A 115 5.63 -25.69 3.56
C ALA A 115 4.28 -25.46 2.87
N PRO A 116 3.15 -25.64 3.59
CA PRO A 116 1.84 -25.24 3.09
C PRO A 116 1.82 -23.79 2.63
N LYS A 117 0.96 -23.48 1.68
CA LYS A 117 0.91 -22.26 0.87
C LYS A 117 1.21 -20.95 1.62
N HIS A 118 0.63 -20.76 2.80
CA HIS A 118 0.79 -19.53 3.59
C HIS A 118 1.91 -19.60 4.64
N GLU A 119 2.40 -20.79 4.94
CA GLU A 119 3.35 -21.04 6.04
C GLU A 119 4.83 -20.98 5.61
N GLY A 120 5.09 -20.84 4.32
CA GLY A 120 6.44 -20.75 3.76
C GLY A 120 6.84 -19.35 3.30
N ILE A 121 6.09 -18.31 3.68
CA ILE A 121 6.30 -16.92 3.24
C ILE A 121 6.91 -16.11 4.38
N SER A 122 7.91 -15.29 4.04
CA SER A 122 8.49 -14.30 4.95
C SER A 122 8.31 -12.88 4.40
N PHE A 123 8.42 -11.90 5.28
CA PHE A 123 8.24 -10.49 4.97
C PHE A 123 9.54 -9.73 5.22
N PHE A 124 9.94 -8.85 4.30
CA PHE A 124 11.23 -8.18 4.34
C PHE A 124 11.13 -6.69 4.07
N LEU A 125 12.04 -5.92 4.66
CA LEU A 125 12.31 -4.52 4.34
C LEU A 125 13.52 -4.48 3.39
N LEU A 126 13.25 -4.38 2.08
CA LEU A 126 14.25 -4.48 1.03
C LEU A 126 14.80 -3.09 0.66
N ASP A 127 16.11 -2.96 0.65
CA ASP A 127 16.78 -1.82 0.02
C ASP A 127 16.76 -1.98 -1.50
N MET A 128 16.08 -1.04 -2.19
CA MET A 128 15.92 -1.08 -3.65
C MET A 128 17.17 -0.70 -4.42
N SER A 129 18.25 -0.27 -3.75
CA SER A 129 19.54 0.04 -4.36
C SER A 129 20.47 -1.18 -4.47
N LEU A 130 20.08 -2.34 -3.93
CA LEU A 130 20.90 -3.55 -3.97
C LEU A 130 21.15 -4.02 -5.42
N PRO A 131 22.37 -4.50 -5.73
CA PRO A 131 22.67 -5.08 -7.04
C PRO A 131 21.74 -6.25 -7.37
N GLY A 132 21.41 -6.42 -8.65
CA GLY A 132 20.51 -7.48 -9.11
C GLY A 132 19.03 -7.10 -9.13
N ILE A 133 18.67 -5.87 -8.70
CA ILE A 133 17.31 -5.34 -8.81
C ILE A 133 17.19 -4.55 -10.12
N GLU A 134 16.28 -4.94 -10.97
CA GLU A 134 15.92 -4.20 -12.19
C GLU A 134 14.48 -3.77 -12.14
N ILE A 135 14.20 -2.48 -12.39
CA ILE A 135 12.85 -1.90 -12.36
C ILE A 135 12.47 -1.46 -13.76
N ARG A 136 11.34 -1.94 -14.26
CA ARG A 136 10.80 -1.61 -15.58
C ARG A 136 9.41 -0.98 -15.45
N PRO A 137 9.18 0.19 -16.10
CA PRO A 137 7.85 0.79 -16.09
C PRO A 137 6.84 -0.08 -16.85
N LEU A 138 5.67 -0.27 -16.27
CA LEU A 138 4.56 -1.01 -16.85
C LEU A 138 3.58 -0.02 -17.50
N LYS A 139 3.64 0.08 -18.83
CA LYS A 139 2.76 0.97 -19.58
C LYS A 139 1.34 0.43 -19.61
N GLN A 140 0.40 1.20 -19.07
CA GLN A 140 -1.02 0.87 -19.05
C GLN A 140 -1.70 1.27 -20.37
N MET A 141 -2.92 0.77 -20.59
CA MET A 141 -3.73 1.11 -21.77
C MET A 141 -4.11 2.60 -21.86
N THR A 142 -4.03 3.33 -20.73
CA THR A 142 -4.19 4.79 -20.68
C THR A 142 -3.00 5.54 -21.28
N GLY A 143 -1.86 4.84 -21.51
CA GLY A 143 -0.60 5.41 -21.95
C GLY A 143 0.33 5.83 -20.80
N GLU A 144 -0.17 5.88 -19.58
CA GLU A 144 0.58 6.17 -18.36
C GLU A 144 1.33 4.93 -17.85
N ALA A 145 2.30 5.13 -16.96
CA ALA A 145 3.08 4.08 -16.35
C ALA A 145 3.22 4.36 -14.85
N GLU A 146 2.14 4.21 -14.10
CA GLU A 146 2.09 4.43 -12.65
C GLU A 146 2.64 3.23 -11.86
N PHE A 147 2.65 2.05 -12.49
CA PHE A 147 3.15 0.82 -11.92
C PHE A 147 4.45 0.38 -12.59
N ASP A 148 5.19 -0.42 -11.84
CA ASP A 148 6.44 -1.01 -12.30
C ASP A 148 6.43 -2.53 -12.13
N GLU A 149 7.25 -3.21 -12.95
CA GLU A 149 7.73 -4.56 -12.73
C GLU A 149 9.10 -4.48 -12.06
N VAL A 150 9.35 -5.35 -11.11
CA VAL A 150 10.63 -5.43 -10.39
C VAL A 150 11.15 -6.86 -10.50
N PHE A 151 12.33 -7.00 -11.08
CA PHE A 151 13.03 -8.26 -11.26
C PHE A 151 14.16 -8.38 -10.25
N PHE A 152 14.31 -9.56 -9.68
CA PHE A 152 15.37 -9.92 -8.75
C PHE A 152 16.21 -11.04 -9.35
N THR A 153 17.51 -10.79 -9.48
CA THR A 153 18.49 -11.77 -9.96
C THR A 153 19.64 -11.81 -8.97
N ASP A 154 19.69 -12.89 -8.19
CA ASP A 154 20.70 -13.15 -7.16
C ASP A 154 20.94 -11.94 -6.22
N VAL A 155 19.85 -11.29 -5.79
CA VAL A 155 19.93 -10.12 -4.91
C VAL A 155 20.35 -10.57 -3.51
N GLU A 156 21.49 -10.08 -3.06
CA GLU A 156 22.02 -10.35 -1.71
C GLU A 156 21.38 -9.40 -0.68
N MET A 157 20.35 -9.86 -0.02
CA MET A 157 19.62 -9.09 1.00
C MET A 157 20.08 -9.49 2.41
N PRO A 158 20.49 -8.54 3.26
CA PRO A 158 20.93 -8.84 4.63
C PRO A 158 19.85 -9.55 5.45
N ALA A 159 20.25 -10.45 6.38
CA ALA A 159 19.30 -11.21 7.19
C ALA A 159 18.44 -10.32 8.11
N GLU A 160 18.98 -9.18 8.54
CA GLU A 160 18.26 -8.18 9.33
C GLU A 160 17.14 -7.47 8.58
N ALA A 161 17.02 -7.67 7.27
CA ALA A 161 15.88 -7.19 6.49
C ALA A 161 14.56 -7.93 6.82
N LEU A 162 14.63 -9.11 7.46
CA LEU A 162 13.47 -9.88 7.86
C LEU A 162 12.61 -9.10 8.87
N LEU A 163 11.35 -8.85 8.52
CA LEU A 163 10.37 -8.21 9.39
C LEU A 163 9.42 -9.25 9.97
N GLY A 164 9.39 -9.36 11.29
CA GLY A 164 8.61 -10.37 11.99
C GLY A 164 9.23 -11.78 11.95
N PRO A 165 8.44 -12.85 12.20
CA PRO A 165 8.97 -14.20 12.27
C PRO A 165 9.34 -14.77 10.90
N LEU A 166 10.41 -15.57 10.84
CA LEU A 166 10.73 -16.38 9.66
C LEU A 166 9.55 -17.33 9.36
N HIS A 167 9.14 -17.41 8.10
CA HIS A 167 7.96 -18.14 7.59
C HIS A 167 6.61 -17.61 8.10
N GLY A 168 6.58 -16.55 8.93
CA GLY A 168 5.37 -15.89 9.45
C GLY A 168 4.94 -14.65 8.67
N GLY A 169 5.55 -14.40 7.51
CA GLY A 169 5.31 -13.20 6.69
C GLY A 169 3.89 -13.06 6.16
N TRP A 170 3.14 -14.17 6.05
CA TRP A 170 1.73 -14.11 5.69
C TRP A 170 0.91 -13.28 6.71
N GLY A 171 1.13 -13.51 8.00
CA GLY A 171 0.46 -12.74 9.06
C GLY A 171 0.81 -11.25 9.02
N VAL A 172 2.07 -10.91 8.73
CA VAL A 172 2.52 -9.52 8.55
C VAL A 172 1.84 -8.90 7.33
N GLY A 173 1.83 -9.59 6.18
CA GLY A 173 1.18 -9.14 4.95
C GLY A 173 -0.32 -8.90 5.12
N MET A 174 -1.01 -9.80 5.82
CA MET A 174 -2.44 -9.62 6.12
C MET A 174 -2.72 -8.40 7.02
N ALA A 175 -1.85 -8.13 7.99
CA ALA A 175 -1.96 -6.92 8.81
C ALA A 175 -1.78 -5.64 7.97
N VAL A 176 -0.82 -5.64 7.03
CA VAL A 176 -0.60 -4.54 6.06
C VAL A 176 -1.84 -4.32 5.20
N LEU A 177 -2.37 -5.37 4.56
CA LEU A 177 -3.56 -5.29 3.69
C LEU A 177 -4.83 -4.88 4.46
N THR A 178 -4.92 -5.22 5.75
CA THR A 178 -6.03 -4.77 6.61
C THR A 178 -5.93 -3.26 6.88
N SER A 179 -4.74 -2.74 7.11
CA SER A 179 -4.50 -1.29 7.28
C SER A 179 -4.85 -0.52 6.00
N GLU A 180 -4.55 -1.07 4.83
CA GLU A 180 -4.91 -0.50 3.53
C GLU A 180 -6.42 -0.33 3.37
N ARG A 181 -7.21 -1.34 3.74
CA ARG A 181 -8.68 -1.28 3.69
C ARG A 181 -9.26 -0.18 4.57
N GLY A 182 -8.70 0.04 5.75
CA GLY A 182 -9.11 1.15 6.63
C GLY A 182 -8.93 2.52 5.99
N HIS A 183 -7.97 2.66 5.10
CA HIS A 183 -7.69 3.92 4.38
C HIS A 183 -8.71 4.23 3.27
N ILE A 184 -9.39 3.22 2.71
CA ILE A 184 -10.44 3.40 1.70
C ILE A 184 -11.61 4.21 2.26
N GLY A 185 -11.87 4.16 3.57
CA GLY A 185 -12.89 4.99 4.23
C GLY A 185 -12.70 6.50 4.06
N THR A 186 -11.47 6.97 3.84
CA THR A 186 -11.19 8.39 3.61
C THR A 186 -11.55 8.87 2.21
N SER A 187 -11.69 7.97 1.24
CA SER A 187 -12.12 8.28 -0.14
C SER A 187 -13.56 8.82 -0.19
N VAL A 188 -14.38 8.54 0.82
CA VAL A 188 -15.75 9.05 0.96
C VAL A 188 -15.77 10.58 1.01
N ILE A 189 -14.78 11.20 1.65
CA ILE A 189 -14.69 12.66 1.78
C ILE A 189 -14.45 13.31 0.40
N SER A 190 -13.58 12.71 -0.40
CA SER A 190 -13.36 13.16 -1.78
C SER A 190 -14.62 13.01 -2.65
N LEU A 191 -15.39 11.94 -2.41
CA LEU A 191 -16.68 11.73 -3.08
C LEU A 191 -17.70 12.80 -2.66
N GLU A 192 -17.83 13.11 -1.37
CA GLU A 192 -18.73 14.18 -0.87
C GLU A 192 -18.43 15.51 -1.54
N ARG A 193 -17.15 15.91 -1.59
CA ARG A 193 -16.76 17.17 -2.27
C ARG A 193 -17.14 17.19 -3.75
N ARG A 194 -17.02 16.06 -4.45
CA ARG A 194 -17.45 15.95 -5.86
C ARG A 194 -18.96 16.07 -5.98
N LEU A 195 -19.72 15.46 -5.08
CA LEU A 195 -21.17 15.55 -5.05
C LEU A 195 -21.65 16.97 -4.73
N ASP A 196 -21.01 17.65 -3.78
CA ASP A 196 -21.28 19.07 -3.49
C ASP A 196 -20.96 19.96 -4.69
N SER A 197 -19.88 19.67 -5.42
CA SER A 197 -19.55 20.41 -6.64
C SER A 197 -20.59 20.19 -7.74
N ILE A 198 -21.09 18.97 -7.92
CA ILE A 198 -22.18 18.66 -8.85
C ILE A 198 -23.46 19.40 -8.45
N SER A 199 -23.81 19.39 -7.16
CA SER A 199 -24.99 20.11 -6.64
C SER A 199 -24.90 21.61 -6.92
N ARG A 200 -23.73 22.24 -6.64
CA ARG A 200 -23.51 23.67 -6.94
C ARG A 200 -23.58 23.99 -8.44
N LEU A 201 -23.04 23.12 -9.28
CA LEU A 201 -23.11 23.28 -10.73
C LEU A 201 -24.55 23.15 -11.26
N ALA A 202 -25.42 22.44 -10.55
CA ALA A 202 -26.83 22.27 -10.87
C ALA A 202 -27.69 23.45 -10.38
N GLU A 203 -27.22 24.24 -9.40
CA GLU A 203 -27.95 25.42 -8.86
C GLU A 203 -28.19 26.45 -9.96
N GLY A 204 -29.41 26.91 -10.06
CA GLY A 204 -29.82 27.94 -11.02
C GLY A 204 -29.91 27.48 -12.48
N ARG A 205 -29.70 26.20 -12.76
CA ARG A 205 -29.86 25.61 -14.12
C ARG A 205 -31.27 25.01 -14.29
N ASP A 206 -31.83 25.19 -15.45
CA ASP A 206 -33.06 24.49 -15.84
C ASP A 206 -32.70 23.06 -16.29
N LEU A 207 -32.73 22.13 -15.32
CA LEU A 207 -32.39 20.73 -15.53
C LEU A 207 -33.61 19.96 -16.04
N SER A 208 -33.41 19.14 -17.03
CA SER A 208 -34.41 18.17 -17.48
C SER A 208 -34.77 17.16 -16.38
N PRO A 209 -35.94 16.51 -16.43
CA PRO A 209 -36.27 15.46 -15.44
C PRO A 209 -35.24 14.34 -15.36
N THR A 210 -34.63 13.97 -16.47
CA THR A 210 -33.56 12.93 -16.52
C THR A 210 -32.30 13.36 -15.80
N GLU A 211 -31.83 14.59 -16.04
CA GLU A 211 -30.64 15.13 -15.34
C GLU A 211 -30.87 15.21 -13.83
N ARG A 212 -32.06 15.65 -13.39
CA ARG A 212 -32.42 15.66 -11.97
C ARG A 212 -32.38 14.26 -11.36
N GLN A 213 -32.92 13.25 -12.07
CA GLN A 213 -32.87 11.86 -11.59
C GLN A 213 -31.45 11.33 -11.47
N GLU A 214 -30.56 11.60 -12.44
CA GLU A 214 -29.17 11.14 -12.38
C GLU A 214 -28.42 11.80 -11.21
N ILE A 215 -28.61 13.09 -10.96
CA ILE A 215 -28.05 13.79 -9.82
C ILE A 215 -28.52 13.15 -8.50
N VAL A 216 -29.84 12.91 -8.35
CA VAL A 216 -30.40 12.28 -7.14
C VAL A 216 -29.84 10.86 -6.94
N LYS A 217 -29.69 10.08 -8.00
CA LYS A 217 -29.05 8.74 -7.91
C LYS A 217 -27.60 8.83 -7.42
N LEU A 218 -26.81 9.79 -7.92
CA LEU A 218 -25.43 9.99 -7.48
C LEU A 218 -25.38 10.40 -6.00
N LEU A 219 -26.20 11.34 -5.58
CA LEU A 219 -26.32 11.78 -4.19
C LEU A 219 -26.70 10.61 -3.27
N SER A 220 -27.71 9.82 -3.67
CA SER A 220 -28.16 8.65 -2.89
C SER A 220 -27.05 7.60 -2.73
N LYS A 221 -26.29 7.32 -3.81
CA LYS A 221 -25.12 6.44 -3.74
C LYS A 221 -24.04 7.00 -2.80
N GLY A 222 -23.76 8.29 -2.87
CA GLY A 222 -22.80 8.94 -1.97
C GLY A 222 -23.20 8.82 -0.50
N MET A 223 -24.48 9.02 -0.19
CA MET A 223 -25.00 8.83 1.18
C MET A 223 -24.86 7.38 1.65
N ALA A 224 -25.13 6.40 0.78
CA ALA A 224 -24.93 4.99 1.09
C ALA A 224 -23.47 4.67 1.37
N TYR A 225 -22.54 5.17 0.55
CA TYR A 225 -21.10 5.01 0.78
C TYR A 225 -20.65 5.61 2.12
N LYS A 226 -21.12 6.80 2.46
CA LYS A 226 -20.86 7.42 3.76
C LYS A 226 -21.29 6.55 4.93
N ALA A 227 -22.53 6.06 4.87
CA ALA A 227 -23.07 5.17 5.90
C ALA A 227 -22.27 3.86 6.03
N MET A 228 -21.80 3.30 4.91
CA MET A 228 -20.94 2.10 4.91
C MET A 228 -19.56 2.37 5.55
N ALA A 229 -18.93 3.49 5.22
CA ALA A 229 -17.62 3.86 5.78
C ALA A 229 -17.70 4.07 7.31
N GLN A 230 -18.77 4.66 7.81
CA GLN A 230 -18.98 4.86 9.27
C GLN A 230 -19.17 3.55 10.04
N ARG A 231 -19.54 2.43 9.38
CA ARG A 231 -19.69 1.12 10.01
C ARG A 231 -18.37 0.33 10.10
N GLN A 232 -17.33 0.77 9.40
CA GLN A 232 -16.03 0.09 9.35
C GLN A 232 -15.01 0.65 10.37
N GLY A 233 -15.31 1.75 11.01
CA GLY A 233 -14.54 2.37 12.11
C GLY A 233 -15.17 2.11 13.46
#